data_101fc103b82f5cdc736aab76dbbf92ab
#
_entry.id   101fc103b82f5cdc736aab76dbbf92ab
#
_cell.length_a   1.000
_cell.length_b   1.000
_cell.length_c   1.000
_cell.angle_alpha   90.00
_cell.angle_beta   90.00
_cell.angle_gamma   90.00
#
_symmetry.space_group_name_H-M   'P 1'
#
loop_
_entity.id
_entity.type
_entity.pdbx_description
1 polymer ?
#
loop_
_entity_poly.entity_id
_entity_poly.type
_entity_poly.pdbx_seq_one_letter_code
_entity_poly.pdbx_strand_id
1 'polypeptide(L)' 'MAVGQRCLVIVPVSASELHARLVEAFLNNPQIFVLRDRRGDDRGLQSVEVFAVGGGNLDPELRRLVESELRRLGARS' A
#
# COMPACT_ATOMS: atom_id res chain seq x y z
N MET A 1 -9.04 17.06 17.77
CA MET A 1 -8.89 16.81 16.35
C MET A 1 -8.49 15.38 16.10
N ALA A 2 -9.13 14.75 15.17
CA ALA A 2 -8.81 13.38 14.86
C ALA A 2 -7.43 13.28 14.20
N VAL A 3 -6.64 12.36 14.70
CA VAL A 3 -5.39 12.02 14.04
C VAL A 3 -5.73 11.21 12.82
N GLY A 4 -5.17 11.57 11.68
CA GLY A 4 -5.41 10.83 10.46
C GLY A 4 -5.02 9.37 10.63
N GLN A 5 -5.84 8.48 10.11
CA GLN A 5 -5.53 7.07 10.10
C GLN A 5 -4.33 6.81 9.22
N ARG A 6 -3.52 5.84 9.60
CA ARG A 6 -2.38 5.43 8.79
C ARG A 6 -2.76 4.22 7.96
N CYS A 7 -2.21 4.17 6.78
CA CYS A 7 -2.47 3.13 5.80
C CYS A 7 -1.18 2.36 5.52
N LEU A 8 -1.28 1.04 5.51
CA LEU A 8 -0.15 0.18 5.19
C LEU A 8 -0.42 -0.51 3.86
N VAL A 9 0.49 -0.32 2.91
CA VAL A 9 0.40 -0.93 1.60
C VAL A 9 1.48 -2.01 1.51
N ILE A 10 1.08 -3.25 1.33
CA ILE A 10 2.00 -4.37 1.21
C ILE A 10 2.08 -4.78 -0.25
N VAL A 11 3.29 -4.72 -0.79
CA VAL A 11 3.54 -5.02 -2.20
C VAL A 11 4.17 -6.40 -2.32
N PRO A 12 3.72 -7.22 -3.28
CA PRO A 12 4.33 -8.53 -3.49
C PRO A 12 5.83 -8.42 -3.75
N VAL A 13 6.57 -9.39 -3.26
CA VAL A 13 8.03 -9.38 -3.39
C VAL A 13 8.45 -9.40 -4.87
N SER A 14 7.65 -10.01 -5.72
CA SER A 14 7.94 -10.09 -7.16
C SER A 14 7.67 -8.76 -7.89
N ALA A 15 7.01 -7.82 -7.23
CA ALA A 15 6.66 -6.53 -7.85
C ALA A 15 7.56 -5.42 -7.33
N SER A 16 8.87 -5.62 -7.38
CA SER A 16 9.84 -4.66 -6.84
C SER A 16 9.76 -3.30 -7.54
N GLU A 17 9.50 -3.28 -8.82
CA GLU A 17 9.36 -2.04 -9.56
C GLU A 17 8.14 -1.26 -9.12
N LEU A 18 7.02 -1.96 -8.90
CA LEU A 18 5.82 -1.34 -8.40
C LEU A 18 6.06 -0.77 -7.00
N HIS A 19 6.77 -1.51 -6.15
CA HIS A 19 7.13 -1.05 -4.82
C HIS A 19 7.86 0.29 -4.89
N ALA A 20 8.87 0.38 -5.75
CA ALA A 20 9.65 1.60 -5.89
C ALA A 20 8.78 2.77 -6.35
N ARG A 21 7.87 2.53 -7.28
CA ARG A 21 6.98 3.57 -7.78
C ARG A 21 5.99 4.03 -6.73
N LEU A 22 5.48 3.11 -5.92
CA LEU A 22 4.54 3.46 -4.86
C LEU A 22 5.25 4.23 -3.74
N VAL A 23 6.46 3.82 -3.38
CA VAL A 23 7.25 4.56 -2.40
C VAL A 23 7.44 6.00 -2.86
N GLU A 24 7.79 6.18 -4.12
CA GLU A 24 8.00 7.51 -4.67
C GLU A 24 6.70 8.32 -4.70
N ALA A 25 5.60 7.67 -5.08
CA ALA A 25 4.30 8.34 -5.19
C ALA A 25 3.81 8.85 -3.84
N PHE A 26 4.08 8.11 -2.77
CA PHE A 26 3.61 8.47 -1.44
C PHE A 26 4.70 8.98 -0.51
N LEU A 27 5.83 9.38 -1.09
CA LEU A 27 6.97 9.85 -0.32
C LEU A 27 6.62 11.02 0.59
N ASN A 28 5.76 11.91 0.12
CA ASN A 28 5.36 13.09 0.86
C ASN A 28 4.07 12.92 1.66
N ASN A 29 3.57 11.69 1.72
CA ASN A 29 2.34 11.41 2.46
C ASN A 29 2.66 10.57 3.70
N PRO A 30 2.72 11.20 4.90
CA PRO A 30 3.08 10.48 6.11
C PRO A 30 2.03 9.48 6.59
N GLN A 31 0.86 9.51 6.00
CA GLN A 31 -0.22 8.60 6.38
C GLN A 31 -0.15 7.26 5.64
N ILE A 32 0.68 7.17 4.60
CA ILE A 32 0.75 5.96 3.80
C ILE A 32 2.15 5.38 3.88
N PHE A 33 2.24 4.11 4.30
CA PHE A 33 3.47 3.36 4.35
C PHE A 33 3.44 2.26 3.31
N VAL A 34 4.49 2.18 2.51
CA VAL A 34 4.61 1.15 1.48
C VAL A 34 5.71 0.19 1.90
N LEU A 35 5.36 -1.09 2.04
CA LEU A 35 6.30 -2.12 2.44
C LEU A 35 6.26 -3.26 1.43
N ARG A 36 7.37 -3.99 1.36
CA ARG A 36 7.42 -5.21 0.57
C ARG A 36 7.05 -6.39 1.43
N ASP A 37 6.38 -7.36 0.84
CA ASP A 37 6.09 -8.61 1.50
C ASP A 37 7.40 -9.33 1.79
N ARG A 38 7.61 -9.70 3.04
CA ARG A 38 8.84 -10.36 3.46
C ARG A 38 8.67 -11.85 3.70
N ARG A 39 7.55 -12.39 3.28
CA ARG A 39 7.34 -13.82 3.41
C ARG A 39 8.37 -14.55 2.57
N GLY A 40 9.06 -15.49 3.18
CA GLY A 40 10.14 -16.20 2.51
C GLY A 40 9.69 -17.45 1.78
N ASP A 41 8.40 -17.68 1.61
CA ASP A 41 7.90 -18.87 0.95
C ASP A 41 7.19 -18.52 -0.35
N ASP A 42 6.77 -19.56 -1.06
CA ASP A 42 6.12 -19.42 -2.35
C ASP A 42 4.69 -18.89 -2.25
N ARG A 43 4.22 -18.71 -1.03
CA ARG A 43 2.86 -18.24 -0.79
C ARG A 43 2.80 -16.75 -0.49
N GLY A 44 3.82 -16.02 -0.88
CA GLY A 44 3.80 -14.57 -0.74
C GLY A 44 2.60 -13.96 -1.44
N LEU A 45 2.35 -12.69 -1.17
CA LEU A 45 1.25 -11.97 -1.78
C LEU A 45 1.37 -12.01 -3.29
N GLN A 46 0.26 -12.21 -3.97
CA GLN A 46 0.20 -12.16 -5.42
C GLN A 46 -0.34 -10.82 -5.93
N SER A 47 -0.93 -10.05 -5.02
CA SER A 47 -1.45 -8.73 -5.36
C SER A 47 -1.18 -7.78 -4.21
N VAL A 48 -1.29 -6.48 -4.48
CA VAL A 48 -1.10 -5.47 -3.46
C VAL A 48 -2.23 -5.54 -2.45
N GLU A 49 -1.90 -5.49 -1.16
CA GLU A 49 -2.88 -5.45 -0.09
C GLU A 49 -2.76 -4.15 0.68
N VAL A 50 -3.88 -3.64 1.15
CA VAL A 50 -3.95 -2.36 1.83
C VAL A 50 -4.64 -2.57 3.17
N PHE A 51 -4.01 -2.10 4.25
CA PHE A 51 -4.51 -2.29 5.60
C PHE A 51 -4.54 -0.97 6.35
N ALA A 52 -5.44 -0.88 7.32
CA ALA A 52 -5.42 0.20 8.29
C ALA A 52 -4.45 -0.16 9.42
N VAL A 53 -3.55 0.76 9.74
CA VAL A 53 -2.62 0.57 10.84
C VAL A 53 -3.34 0.83 12.16
N GLY A 54 -3.20 -0.08 13.10
CA GLY A 54 -3.84 0.07 14.40
C GLY A 54 -5.23 -0.53 14.50
N GLY A 55 -5.68 -1.18 13.45
CA GLY A 55 -6.98 -1.85 13.45
C GLY A 55 -8.10 -0.94 12.94
N GLY A 56 -9.29 -1.50 12.89
CA GLY A 56 -10.44 -0.77 12.40
C GLY A 56 -10.55 -0.76 10.88
N ASN A 57 -11.51 -0.03 10.39
CA ASN A 57 -11.74 0.08 8.95
C ASN A 57 -10.82 1.13 8.35
N LEU A 58 -10.31 0.84 7.17
CA LEU A 58 -9.46 1.76 6.45
C LEU A 58 -10.25 3.00 6.03
N ASP A 59 -9.65 4.18 6.22
CA ASP A 59 -10.23 5.43 5.80
C ASP A 59 -10.50 5.38 4.29
N PRO A 60 -11.75 5.64 3.85
CA PRO A 60 -12.08 5.61 2.43
C PRO A 60 -11.23 6.54 1.56
N GLU A 61 -10.83 7.68 2.09
CA GLU A 61 -10.00 8.60 1.33
C GLU A 61 -8.61 8.05 1.09
N LEU A 62 -8.01 7.46 2.12
CA LEU A 62 -6.69 6.83 1.97
C LEU A 62 -6.76 5.66 1.01
N ARG A 63 -7.80 4.86 1.14
CA ARG A 63 -8.00 3.73 0.25
C ARG A 63 -8.12 4.19 -1.20
N ARG A 64 -8.89 5.25 -1.42
CA ARG A 64 -9.09 5.79 -2.76
C ARG A 64 -7.78 6.31 -3.35
N LEU A 65 -6.98 6.99 -2.53
CA LEU A 65 -5.67 7.47 -2.98
C LEU A 65 -4.78 6.32 -3.44
N VAL A 66 -4.70 5.27 -2.65
CA VAL A 66 -3.87 4.11 -2.99
C VAL A 66 -4.41 3.42 -4.24
N GLU A 67 -5.70 3.20 -4.31
CA GLU A 67 -6.29 2.54 -5.47
C GLU A 67 -6.11 3.36 -6.73
N SER A 68 -6.21 4.67 -6.62
CA SER A 68 -6.00 5.57 -7.76
C SER A 68 -4.58 5.46 -8.29
N GLU A 69 -3.59 5.44 -7.39
CA GLU A 69 -2.20 5.30 -7.80
C GLU A 69 -1.93 3.92 -8.41
N LEU A 70 -2.49 2.87 -7.82
CA LEU A 70 -2.33 1.54 -8.38
C LEU A 70 -2.89 1.47 -9.78
N ARG A 71 -4.04 2.07 -10.00
CA ARG A 71 -4.66 2.09 -11.32
C ARG A 71 -3.81 2.87 -12.31
N ARG A 72 -3.30 4.01 -11.88
CA ARG A 72 -2.44 4.85 -12.72
C ARG A 72 -1.17 4.11 -13.14
N LEU A 73 -0.63 3.29 -12.25
CA LEU A 73 0.57 2.53 -12.52
C LEU A 73 0.30 1.21 -13.24
N GLY A 74 -0.97 0.92 -13.53
CA GLY A 74 -1.34 -0.29 -14.23
C GLY A 74 -1.33 -1.53 -13.36
N ALA A 75 -1.28 -1.37 -12.05
CA ALA A 75 -1.25 -2.49 -11.13
C ALA A 75 -2.66 -2.98 -10.81
N ARG A 76 -2.74 -4.26 -10.49
CA ARG A 76 -3.98 -4.86 -10.00
C ARG A 76 -3.88 -5.02 -8.49
N SER A 77 -4.95 -4.71 -7.82
CA SER A 77 -5.03 -4.89 -6.38
C SER A 77 -5.95 -6.04 -6.01
#